data_cd625e661ff45052b2f8832a81eb93b8
#
_entry.id   cd625e661ff45052b2f8832a81eb93b8
#
_cell.length_a   1.000
_cell.length_b   1.000
_cell.length_c   1.000
_cell.angle_alpha   90.00
_cell.angle_beta   90.00
_cell.angle_gamma   90.00
#
_symmetry.space_group_name_H-M   'P 1'
#
loop_
_entity.id
_entity.type
_entity.pdbx_description
1 polymer ?
#
loop_
_entity_poly.entity_id
_entity_poly.type
_entity_poly.pdbx_seq_one_letter_code
_entity_poly.pdbx_strand_id
1 'polypeptide(L)'
;FEHAIIATGSRPAAVPSLSLDSPRVMDSTAALDLPDAPKSLLVVGGGYIGLELGSVYAALGTKVTVVEMTGGLLPGADRDLVAVLSKRLEQTLHKILVNARVVEMKDGKNGVTVKIEGEGLADADKTQTFDRVLVSVGRKPNSAIPGLDKTAVKVGDRGFIIVDASMRTAEPNIFAIGDVVGEPMLAHKASHEARVAVESVLGHHAVFEPQAIPAVVFTD
;
A
#
# COMPACT_ATOMS: atom_id res chain seq x y z
N PHE A 1 -30.17 -14.74 -0.43
CA PHE A 1 -29.51 -14.53 0.88
C PHE A 1 -30.35 -13.56 1.73
N GLU A 2 -30.30 -13.71 3.04
CA GLU A 2 -30.95 -12.77 3.96
C GLU A 2 -30.04 -11.58 4.25
N HIS A 3 -28.75 -11.82 4.43
CA HIS A 3 -27.71 -10.81 4.63
C HIS A 3 -26.48 -11.10 3.78
N ALA A 4 -25.72 -10.05 3.44
CA ALA A 4 -24.44 -10.14 2.76
C ALA A 4 -23.42 -9.20 3.40
N ILE A 5 -22.16 -9.61 3.39
CA ILE A 5 -21.04 -8.77 3.85
C ILE A 5 -20.05 -8.61 2.68
N ILE A 6 -19.82 -7.39 2.24
CA ILE A 6 -18.82 -7.07 1.23
C ILE A 6 -17.46 -6.91 1.92
N ALA A 7 -16.55 -7.84 1.66
CA ALA A 7 -15.20 -7.87 2.23
C ALA A 7 -14.14 -8.01 1.12
N THR A 8 -14.30 -7.25 0.04
CA THR A 8 -13.50 -7.36 -1.19
C THR A 8 -12.10 -6.75 -1.08
N GLY A 9 -11.82 -6.06 0.02
CA GLY A 9 -10.49 -5.53 0.31
C GLY A 9 -10.03 -4.44 -0.65
N SER A 10 -8.73 -4.43 -0.93
CA SER A 10 -8.06 -3.46 -1.78
C SER A 10 -7.04 -4.13 -2.71
N ARG A 11 -6.57 -3.38 -3.70
CA ARG A 11 -5.49 -3.78 -4.62
C ARG A 11 -4.39 -2.71 -4.64
N PRO A 12 -3.17 -3.04 -5.06
CA PRO A 12 -2.12 -2.05 -5.29
C PRO A 12 -2.62 -0.93 -6.21
N ALA A 13 -2.25 0.31 -5.89
CA ALA A 13 -2.58 1.46 -6.73
C ALA A 13 -1.72 1.45 -7.99
N ALA A 14 -2.34 1.48 -9.15
CA ALA A 14 -1.63 1.70 -10.40
C ALA A 14 -1.44 3.20 -10.63
N VAL A 15 -0.21 3.61 -10.93
CA VAL A 15 0.14 4.97 -11.36
C VAL A 15 0.47 4.89 -12.86
N PRO A 16 -0.30 5.52 -13.73
CA PRO A 16 -0.10 5.39 -15.19
C PRO A 16 1.31 5.73 -15.67
N SER A 17 1.95 6.75 -15.08
CA SER A 17 3.33 7.14 -15.41
C SER A 17 4.40 6.14 -14.93
N LEU A 18 4.04 5.21 -14.04
CA LEU A 18 4.90 4.15 -13.51
C LEU A 18 4.44 2.76 -13.98
N SER A 19 3.49 2.70 -14.91
CA SER A 19 3.01 1.44 -15.49
C SER A 19 3.92 1.07 -16.66
N LEU A 20 4.61 -0.05 -16.52
CA LEU A 20 5.46 -0.63 -17.55
C LEU A 20 5.13 -2.11 -17.65
N ASP A 21 4.77 -2.57 -18.85
CA ASP A 21 4.50 -4.01 -19.12
C ASP A 21 5.84 -4.76 -19.17
N SER A 22 6.33 -5.12 -18.01
CA SER A 22 7.58 -5.84 -17.83
C SER A 22 7.52 -6.71 -16.57
N PRO A 23 7.98 -7.97 -16.61
CA PRO A 23 8.06 -8.82 -15.43
C PRO A 23 9.09 -8.32 -14.40
N ARG A 24 9.87 -7.30 -14.74
CA ARG A 24 10.81 -6.65 -13.84
C ARG A 24 10.16 -5.57 -12.98
N VAL A 25 8.97 -5.09 -13.34
CA VAL A 25 8.22 -4.11 -12.55
C VAL A 25 7.14 -4.84 -11.79
N MET A 26 7.23 -4.82 -10.48
CA MET A 26 6.36 -5.54 -9.55
C MET A 26 5.49 -4.56 -8.77
N ASP A 27 4.27 -4.95 -8.49
CA ASP A 27 3.50 -4.41 -7.39
C ASP A 27 3.79 -5.19 -6.08
N SER A 28 3.12 -4.83 -5.00
CA SER A 28 3.32 -5.51 -3.71
C SER A 28 2.89 -6.98 -3.73
N THR A 29 1.93 -7.36 -4.56
CA THR A 29 1.47 -8.75 -4.70
C THR A 29 2.54 -9.60 -5.37
N ALA A 30 3.04 -9.15 -6.53
CA ALA A 30 4.10 -9.85 -7.25
C ALA A 30 5.42 -9.92 -6.45
N ALA A 31 5.70 -8.88 -5.64
CA ALA A 31 6.89 -8.87 -4.79
C ALA A 31 6.82 -9.89 -3.64
N LEU A 32 5.62 -10.21 -3.14
CA LEU A 32 5.42 -11.24 -2.11
C LEU A 32 5.66 -12.66 -2.61
N ASP A 33 5.50 -12.91 -3.91
CA ASP A 33 5.81 -14.21 -4.52
C ASP A 33 7.32 -14.53 -4.49
N LEU A 34 8.16 -13.51 -4.24
CA LEU A 34 9.61 -13.59 -4.11
C LEU A 34 10.26 -14.45 -5.22
N PRO A 35 10.04 -14.13 -6.50
CA PRO A 35 10.45 -14.99 -7.60
C PRO A 35 11.96 -15.17 -7.66
N ASP A 36 12.73 -14.22 -7.20
CA ASP A 36 14.17 -14.23 -7.06
C ASP A 36 14.65 -13.13 -6.09
N ALA A 37 15.92 -13.16 -5.68
CA ALA A 37 16.60 -12.06 -5.01
C ALA A 37 17.47 -11.33 -6.03
N PRO A 38 16.99 -10.20 -6.64
CA PRO A 38 17.74 -9.46 -7.64
C PRO A 38 18.98 -8.83 -7.03
N LYS A 39 20.01 -8.50 -7.85
CA LYS A 39 21.20 -7.78 -7.35
C LYS A 39 20.85 -6.36 -6.93
N SER A 40 19.89 -5.74 -7.62
CA SER A 40 19.44 -4.38 -7.34
C SER A 40 17.92 -4.26 -7.47
N LEU A 41 17.30 -3.58 -6.49
CA LEU A 41 15.88 -3.30 -6.43
C LEU A 41 15.65 -1.82 -6.17
N LEU A 42 14.83 -1.20 -7.01
CA LEU A 42 14.24 0.10 -6.69
C LEU A 42 12.88 -0.11 -6.02
N VAL A 43 12.67 0.51 -4.89
CA VAL A 43 11.36 0.62 -4.22
C VAL A 43 10.83 2.04 -4.43
N VAL A 44 9.71 2.17 -5.12
CA VAL A 44 9.01 3.44 -5.32
C VAL A 44 7.90 3.54 -4.30
N GLY A 45 8.07 4.46 -3.34
CA GLY A 45 7.20 4.69 -2.19
C GLY A 45 7.82 4.23 -0.88
N GLY A 46 8.04 5.19 0.03
CA GLY A 46 8.60 5.00 1.38
C GLY A 46 7.55 4.75 2.46
N GLY A 47 6.38 4.21 2.10
CA GLY A 47 5.36 3.73 3.02
C GLY A 47 5.70 2.35 3.60
N TYR A 48 4.87 1.86 4.55
CA TYR A 48 5.11 0.59 5.25
C TYR A 48 5.29 -0.61 4.31
N ILE A 49 4.51 -0.74 3.25
CA ILE A 49 4.62 -1.85 2.28
C ILE A 49 5.99 -1.84 1.60
N GLY A 50 6.43 -0.68 1.12
CA GLY A 50 7.72 -0.55 0.43
C GLY A 50 8.89 -0.81 1.36
N LEU A 51 8.81 -0.35 2.61
CA LEU A 51 9.88 -0.52 3.59
C LEU A 51 9.96 -1.96 4.10
N GLU A 52 8.83 -2.62 4.39
CA GLU A 52 8.79 -4.02 4.82
C GLU A 52 9.36 -4.93 3.73
N LEU A 53 8.83 -4.86 2.51
CA LEU A 53 9.32 -5.67 1.40
C LEU A 53 10.77 -5.32 1.05
N GLY A 54 11.13 -4.02 1.03
CA GLY A 54 12.51 -3.58 0.80
C GLY A 54 13.48 -4.17 1.83
N SER A 55 13.09 -4.22 3.11
CA SER A 55 13.90 -4.82 4.18
C SER A 55 14.09 -6.33 3.97
N VAL A 56 13.04 -7.05 3.56
CA VAL A 56 13.14 -8.49 3.23
C VAL A 56 14.15 -8.71 2.09
N TYR A 57 14.01 -7.97 0.97
CA TYR A 57 14.94 -8.10 -0.14
C TYR A 57 16.37 -7.71 0.24
N ALA A 58 16.55 -6.68 1.09
CA ALA A 58 17.87 -6.30 1.60
C ALA A 58 18.50 -7.39 2.46
N ALA A 59 17.71 -8.04 3.34
CA ALA A 59 18.17 -9.17 4.15
C ALA A 59 18.57 -10.38 3.29
N LEU A 60 17.98 -10.54 2.10
CA LEU A 60 18.36 -11.55 1.11
C LEU A 60 19.58 -11.15 0.25
N GLY A 61 20.21 -10.00 0.53
CA GLY A 61 21.42 -9.55 -0.15
C GLY A 61 21.21 -8.63 -1.35
N THR A 62 19.98 -8.20 -1.61
CA THR A 62 19.66 -7.23 -2.67
C THR A 62 20.10 -5.81 -2.28
N LYS A 63 20.73 -5.07 -3.19
CA LYS A 63 20.96 -3.64 -3.02
C LYS A 63 19.66 -2.87 -3.25
N VAL A 64 19.00 -2.47 -2.17
CA VAL A 64 17.69 -1.78 -2.21
C VAL A 64 17.88 -0.28 -2.16
N THR A 65 17.33 0.43 -3.16
CA THR A 65 17.19 1.89 -3.17
C THR A 65 15.72 2.25 -2.99
N VAL A 66 15.39 3.13 -2.06
CA VAL A 66 14.03 3.65 -1.84
C VAL A 66 13.94 5.06 -2.39
N VAL A 67 12.88 5.35 -3.15
CA VAL A 67 12.53 6.70 -3.62
C VAL A 67 11.18 7.09 -3.01
N GLU A 68 11.17 8.18 -2.25
CA GLU A 68 9.98 8.71 -1.58
C GLU A 68 9.76 10.18 -1.98
N MET A 69 8.54 10.49 -2.40
CA MET A 69 8.17 11.80 -2.91
C MET A 69 8.10 12.87 -1.81
N THR A 70 7.76 12.47 -0.60
CA THR A 70 7.68 13.37 0.56
C THR A 70 9.04 13.56 1.22
N GLY A 71 9.11 14.51 2.17
CA GLY A 71 10.35 14.83 2.89
C GLY A 71 10.82 13.78 3.91
N GLY A 72 10.17 12.61 3.98
CA GLY A 72 10.56 11.54 4.90
C GLY A 72 9.77 10.26 4.71
N LEU A 73 10.31 9.17 5.20
CA LEU A 73 9.67 7.85 5.20
C LEU A 73 8.39 7.85 6.05
N LEU A 74 7.50 6.90 5.81
CA LEU A 74 6.24 6.71 6.54
C LEU A 74 5.45 8.03 6.69
N PRO A 75 5.01 8.66 5.61
CA PRO A 75 4.21 9.88 5.70
C PRO A 75 2.97 9.64 6.57
N GLY A 76 2.72 10.56 7.52
CA GLY A 76 1.63 10.46 8.49
C GLY A 76 1.99 9.80 9.83
N ALA A 77 3.14 9.16 9.96
CA ALA A 77 3.64 8.67 11.25
C ALA A 77 4.44 9.74 12.01
N ASP A 78 4.49 9.65 13.34
CA ASP A 78 5.23 10.57 14.20
C ASP A 78 6.72 10.58 13.86
N ARG A 79 7.28 11.76 13.67
CA ARG A 79 8.64 11.94 13.15
C ARG A 79 9.74 11.42 14.06
N ASP A 80 9.53 11.48 15.38
CA ASP A 80 10.45 10.93 16.38
C ASP A 80 10.56 9.40 16.30
N LEU A 81 9.43 8.71 16.10
CA LEU A 81 9.39 7.26 15.85
C LEU A 81 10.04 6.91 14.52
N VAL A 82 9.71 7.65 13.45
CA VAL A 82 10.29 7.42 12.13
C VAL A 82 11.79 7.68 12.11
N ALA A 83 12.30 8.62 12.92
CA ALA A 83 13.74 8.91 12.99
C ALA A 83 14.56 7.69 13.46
N VAL A 84 14.02 6.90 14.40
CA VAL A 84 14.66 5.66 14.87
C VAL A 84 14.76 4.64 13.75
N LEU A 85 13.64 4.41 13.04
CA LEU A 85 13.60 3.49 11.90
C LEU A 85 14.49 3.96 10.75
N SER A 86 14.44 5.25 10.41
CA SER A 86 15.25 5.81 9.32
C SER A 86 16.74 5.57 9.54
N LYS A 87 17.25 5.81 10.77
CA LYS A 87 18.64 5.56 11.14
C LYS A 87 19.05 4.09 10.96
N ARG A 88 18.13 3.14 11.23
CA ARG A 88 18.37 1.71 10.99
C ARG A 88 18.36 1.40 9.48
N LEU A 89 17.39 1.92 8.76
CA LEU A 89 17.28 1.68 7.32
C LEU A 89 18.43 2.27 6.51
N GLU A 90 19.03 3.39 6.95
CA GLU A 90 20.27 3.95 6.37
C GLU A 90 21.47 2.98 6.48
N GLN A 91 21.45 2.07 7.45
CA GLN A 91 22.51 1.06 7.62
C GLN A 91 22.23 -0.24 6.86
N THR A 92 20.97 -0.55 6.57
CA THR A 92 20.54 -1.82 5.98
C THR A 92 20.23 -1.71 4.50
N LEU A 93 19.69 -0.58 4.06
CA LEU A 93 19.38 -0.31 2.66
C LEU A 93 20.59 0.33 1.95
N HIS A 94 20.66 0.15 0.64
CA HIS A 94 21.73 0.75 -0.16
C HIS A 94 21.61 2.27 -0.23
N LYS A 95 20.38 2.79 -0.41
CA LYS A 95 20.12 4.23 -0.50
C LYS A 95 18.65 4.58 -0.23
N ILE A 96 18.43 5.75 0.35
CA ILE A 96 17.12 6.35 0.55
C ILE A 96 17.13 7.75 -0.05
N LEU A 97 16.22 8.02 -0.99
CA LEU A 97 16.05 9.29 -1.66
C LEU A 97 14.67 9.85 -1.29
N VAL A 98 14.62 10.86 -0.45
CA VAL A 98 13.41 11.61 -0.09
C VAL A 98 13.29 12.89 -0.92
N ASN A 99 12.12 13.54 -0.94
CA ASN A 99 11.82 14.65 -1.86
C ASN A 99 12.15 14.31 -3.32
N ALA A 100 11.99 13.04 -3.68
CA ALA A 100 12.38 12.50 -4.98
C ALA A 100 11.25 11.67 -5.57
N ARG A 101 11.05 11.75 -6.88
CA ARG A 101 10.01 11.02 -7.60
C ARG A 101 10.56 10.35 -8.85
N VAL A 102 10.06 9.18 -9.15
CA VAL A 102 10.28 8.52 -10.42
C VAL A 102 9.37 9.16 -11.47
N VAL A 103 9.95 9.60 -12.58
CA VAL A 103 9.21 10.28 -13.67
C VAL A 103 9.17 9.47 -14.96
N GLU A 104 10.11 8.55 -15.14
CA GLU A 104 10.17 7.69 -16.32
C GLU A 104 10.79 6.34 -15.97
N MET A 105 10.28 5.28 -16.58
CA MET A 105 10.86 3.94 -16.53
C MET A 105 10.90 3.34 -17.93
N LYS A 106 12.01 2.69 -18.28
CA LYS A 106 12.18 1.97 -19.54
C LYS A 106 12.79 0.60 -19.29
N ASP A 107 12.14 -0.45 -19.76
CA ASP A 107 12.74 -1.79 -19.75
C ASP A 107 13.80 -1.89 -20.84
N GLY A 108 14.92 -2.52 -20.50
CA GLY A 108 16.05 -2.70 -21.38
C GLY A 108 16.74 -4.04 -21.15
N LYS A 109 17.75 -4.33 -21.97
CA LYS A 109 18.49 -5.60 -21.92
C LYS A 109 19.07 -5.88 -20.52
N ASN A 110 19.57 -4.85 -19.84
CA ASN A 110 20.31 -4.97 -18.58
C ASN A 110 19.44 -4.65 -17.34
N GLY A 111 18.14 -4.42 -17.47
CA GLY A 111 17.25 -4.04 -16.37
C GLY A 111 16.36 -2.86 -16.73
N VAL A 112 15.66 -2.33 -15.73
CA VAL A 112 14.78 -1.17 -15.86
C VAL A 112 15.59 0.10 -15.60
N THR A 113 15.74 0.92 -16.63
CA THR A 113 16.32 2.26 -16.49
C THR A 113 15.26 3.21 -15.97
N VAL A 114 15.58 3.91 -14.90
CA VAL A 114 14.65 4.78 -14.16
C VAL A 114 15.22 6.20 -14.13
N LYS A 115 14.38 7.18 -14.46
CA LYS A 115 14.70 8.59 -14.28
C LYS A 115 14.02 9.11 -13.01
N ILE A 116 14.83 9.72 -12.16
CA ILE A 116 14.41 10.26 -10.85
C ILE A 116 14.63 11.77 -10.86
N GLU A 117 13.63 12.51 -10.40
CA GLU A 117 13.70 13.94 -10.19
C GLU A 117 13.52 14.25 -8.71
N GLY A 118 14.23 15.24 -8.21
CA GLY A 118 14.15 15.71 -6.83
C GLY A 118 15.15 16.82 -6.57
N GLU A 119 14.90 17.57 -5.52
CA GLU A 119 15.77 18.65 -5.11
C GLU A 119 17.06 18.10 -4.44
N GLY A 120 18.20 18.61 -4.83
CA GLY A 120 19.50 18.23 -4.24
C GLY A 120 20.01 16.85 -4.65
N LEU A 121 19.38 16.16 -5.61
CA LEU A 121 19.88 14.87 -6.11
C LEU A 121 21.24 15.02 -6.81
N ALA A 122 22.18 14.13 -6.48
CA ALA A 122 23.42 13.98 -7.24
C ALA A 122 23.12 13.54 -8.68
N ASP A 123 23.93 13.93 -9.65
CA ASP A 123 23.69 13.57 -11.06
C ASP A 123 23.65 12.05 -11.29
N ALA A 124 24.46 11.29 -10.55
CA ALA A 124 24.45 9.83 -10.58
C ALA A 124 23.12 9.21 -10.11
N ASP A 125 22.30 9.94 -9.34
CA ASP A 125 21.02 9.46 -8.83
C ASP A 125 19.88 9.76 -9.78
N LYS A 126 20.05 10.69 -10.70
CA LYS A 126 18.97 11.11 -11.63
C LYS A 126 18.61 10.06 -12.66
N THR A 127 19.55 9.18 -13.02
CA THR A 127 19.28 8.08 -13.96
C THR A 127 20.05 6.85 -13.51
N GLN A 128 19.31 5.79 -13.19
CA GLN A 128 19.87 4.53 -12.68
C GLN A 128 19.21 3.34 -13.37
N THR A 129 19.87 2.19 -13.36
CA THR A 129 19.31 0.93 -13.88
C THR A 129 19.23 -0.09 -12.76
N PHE A 130 18.08 -0.73 -12.60
CA PHE A 130 17.80 -1.74 -11.59
C PHE A 130 17.38 -3.06 -12.23
N ASP A 131 17.72 -4.18 -11.62
CA ASP A 131 17.26 -5.48 -12.10
C ASP A 131 15.73 -5.62 -11.96
N ARG A 132 15.17 -5.07 -10.86
CA ARG A 132 13.72 -5.02 -10.62
C ARG A 132 13.31 -3.69 -10.00
N VAL A 133 12.03 -3.37 -10.15
CA VAL A 133 11.38 -2.20 -9.54
C VAL A 133 10.12 -2.66 -8.82
N LEU A 134 9.96 -2.29 -7.56
CA LEU A 134 8.73 -2.45 -6.78
C LEU A 134 8.01 -1.10 -6.73
N VAL A 135 6.78 -1.05 -7.22
CA VAL A 135 5.91 0.13 -7.10
C VAL A 135 4.92 -0.09 -5.95
N SER A 136 5.08 0.67 -4.86
CA SER A 136 4.32 0.55 -3.61
C SER A 136 3.80 1.91 -3.12
N VAL A 137 3.07 2.62 -3.98
CA VAL A 137 2.59 3.99 -3.80
C VAL A 137 1.15 4.08 -3.29
N GLY A 138 0.70 3.08 -2.57
CA GLY A 138 -0.62 3.02 -1.95
C GLY A 138 -1.52 1.91 -2.50
N ARG A 139 -2.77 1.92 -2.05
CA ARG A 139 -3.78 0.91 -2.39
C ARG A 139 -5.09 1.57 -2.80
N LYS A 140 -5.92 0.88 -3.58
CA LYS A 140 -7.27 1.31 -3.96
C LYS A 140 -8.30 0.29 -3.52
N PRO A 141 -9.47 0.70 -3.01
CA PRO A 141 -10.54 -0.22 -2.61
C PRO A 141 -11.10 -0.99 -3.80
N ASN A 142 -11.54 -2.24 -3.57
CA ASN A 142 -12.15 -3.10 -4.57
C ASN A 142 -13.68 -2.96 -4.55
N SER A 143 -14.17 -1.75 -4.81
CA SER A 143 -15.62 -1.42 -4.82
C SER A 143 -16.26 -1.53 -6.22
N ALA A 144 -15.49 -1.77 -7.27
CA ALA A 144 -16.01 -2.03 -8.62
C ALA A 144 -16.56 -3.47 -8.71
N ILE A 145 -17.71 -3.71 -8.06
CA ILE A 145 -18.35 -5.02 -7.95
C ILE A 145 -19.46 -5.10 -9.00
N PRO A 146 -19.48 -6.13 -9.87
CA PRO A 146 -20.57 -6.29 -10.84
C PRO A 146 -21.96 -6.35 -10.18
N GLY A 147 -22.87 -5.51 -10.64
CA GLY A 147 -24.24 -5.45 -10.12
C GLY A 147 -24.40 -4.64 -8.84
N LEU A 148 -23.37 -4.02 -8.29
CA LEU A 148 -23.48 -3.13 -7.13
C LEU A 148 -24.40 -1.93 -7.42
N ASP A 149 -24.39 -1.45 -8.65
CA ASP A 149 -25.24 -0.38 -9.19
C ASP A 149 -26.74 -0.71 -9.18
N LYS A 150 -27.11 -2.00 -9.02
CA LYS A 150 -28.50 -2.47 -8.88
C LYS A 150 -28.99 -2.50 -7.44
N THR A 151 -28.16 -2.08 -6.50
CA THR A 151 -28.44 -1.99 -5.06
C THR A 151 -28.46 -0.54 -4.61
N ALA A 152 -28.88 -0.29 -3.37
CA ALA A 152 -28.78 1.03 -2.77
C ALA A 152 -27.38 1.33 -2.19
N VAL A 153 -26.41 0.42 -2.30
CA VAL A 153 -25.05 0.61 -1.81
C VAL A 153 -24.40 1.81 -2.48
N LYS A 154 -23.84 2.70 -1.70
CA LYS A 154 -23.16 3.92 -2.17
C LYS A 154 -21.64 3.80 -2.10
N VAL A 155 -20.98 4.30 -3.13
CA VAL A 155 -19.51 4.42 -3.19
C VAL A 155 -19.16 5.91 -3.20
N GLY A 156 -18.28 6.31 -2.29
CA GLY A 156 -17.83 7.71 -2.17
C GLY A 156 -16.75 8.07 -3.22
N ASP A 157 -16.37 9.35 -3.26
CA ASP A 157 -15.45 9.91 -4.26
C ASP A 157 -14.06 9.26 -4.28
N ARG A 158 -13.60 8.75 -3.13
CA ARG A 158 -12.32 8.00 -3.02
C ARG A 158 -12.46 6.52 -3.36
N GLY A 159 -13.65 6.06 -3.76
CA GLY A 159 -13.92 4.69 -4.13
C GLY A 159 -14.26 3.76 -2.96
N PHE A 160 -14.36 4.25 -1.73
CA PHE A 160 -14.79 3.44 -0.58
C PHE A 160 -16.30 3.25 -0.54
N ILE A 161 -16.76 2.07 -0.14
CA ILE A 161 -18.17 1.83 0.17
C ILE A 161 -18.52 2.59 1.45
N ILE A 162 -19.62 3.32 1.40
CA ILE A 162 -20.10 4.11 2.54
C ILE A 162 -20.90 3.20 3.46
N VAL A 163 -20.51 3.17 4.74
CA VAL A 163 -21.18 2.43 5.81
C VAL A 163 -21.45 3.34 7.01
N ASP A 164 -22.41 2.96 7.83
CA ASP A 164 -22.62 3.55 9.16
C ASP A 164 -21.69 2.93 10.23
N ALA A 165 -21.81 3.39 11.47
CA ALA A 165 -21.02 2.86 12.57
C ALA A 165 -21.27 1.36 12.88
N SER A 166 -22.36 0.80 12.41
CA SER A 166 -22.70 -0.62 12.53
C SER A 166 -22.29 -1.44 11.30
N MET A 167 -21.46 -0.87 10.43
CA MET A 167 -21.01 -1.45 9.17
C MET A 167 -22.12 -1.71 8.13
N ARG A 168 -23.30 -1.09 8.28
CA ARG A 168 -24.40 -1.20 7.33
C ARG A 168 -24.19 -0.25 6.16
N THR A 169 -24.47 -0.70 4.96
CA THR A 169 -24.57 0.17 3.78
C THR A 169 -25.95 0.82 3.70
N ALA A 170 -26.19 1.61 2.66
CA ALA A 170 -27.55 2.12 2.40
C ALA A 170 -28.54 1.01 1.94
N GLU A 171 -28.06 -0.17 1.59
CA GLU A 171 -28.90 -1.38 1.37
C GLU A 171 -29.06 -2.11 2.71
N PRO A 172 -30.27 -2.23 3.28
CA PRO A 172 -30.46 -2.64 4.69
C PRO A 172 -29.90 -4.01 5.07
N ASN A 173 -29.78 -4.93 4.11
CA ASN A 173 -29.28 -6.28 4.33
C ASN A 173 -27.86 -6.50 3.80
N ILE A 174 -27.18 -5.43 3.37
CA ILE A 174 -25.81 -5.48 2.89
C ILE A 174 -24.91 -4.64 3.81
N PHE A 175 -23.87 -5.28 4.31
CA PHE A 175 -22.81 -4.70 5.13
C PHE A 175 -21.52 -4.64 4.31
N ALA A 176 -20.57 -3.81 4.74
CA ALA A 176 -19.22 -3.82 4.16
C ALA A 176 -18.17 -3.60 5.24
N ILE A 177 -16.98 -4.22 5.07
CA ILE A 177 -15.89 -4.21 6.06
C ILE A 177 -14.52 -4.22 5.39
N GLY A 178 -13.50 -3.85 6.14
CA GLY A 178 -12.09 -3.92 5.74
C GLY A 178 -11.67 -2.78 4.82
N ASP A 179 -10.67 -3.02 3.99
CA ASP A 179 -10.07 -1.99 3.15
C ASP A 179 -11.05 -1.33 2.19
N VAL A 180 -12.15 -2.01 1.84
CA VAL A 180 -13.16 -1.48 0.91
C VAL A 180 -14.00 -0.36 1.51
N VAL A 181 -14.03 -0.22 2.85
CA VAL A 181 -14.82 0.82 3.54
C VAL A 181 -14.00 2.01 4.02
N GLY A 182 -12.68 1.89 4.13
CA GLY A 182 -11.84 3.03 4.53
C GLY A 182 -10.48 2.68 5.08
N GLU A 183 -9.71 3.73 5.33
CA GLU A 183 -8.41 3.69 5.99
C GLU A 183 -8.56 3.66 7.54
N PRO A 184 -7.53 3.17 8.27
CA PRO A 184 -6.35 2.51 7.77
C PRO A 184 -6.67 1.12 7.20
N MET A 185 -5.96 0.71 6.11
CA MET A 185 -6.13 -0.59 5.46
C MET A 185 -5.33 -1.65 6.21
N LEU A 186 -5.88 -2.14 7.33
CA LEU A 186 -5.22 -3.05 8.27
C LEU A 186 -6.12 -4.25 8.62
N ALA A 187 -5.54 -5.45 8.63
CA ALA A 187 -6.27 -6.69 8.84
C ALA A 187 -7.01 -6.75 10.19
N HIS A 188 -6.40 -6.25 11.26
CA HIS A 188 -7.03 -6.24 12.59
C HIS A 188 -8.18 -5.23 12.69
N LYS A 189 -8.13 -4.10 11.96
CA LYS A 189 -9.28 -3.20 11.79
C LYS A 189 -10.44 -3.94 11.14
N ALA A 190 -10.18 -4.62 10.00
CA ALA A 190 -11.19 -5.41 9.29
C ALA A 190 -11.80 -6.51 10.18
N SER A 191 -10.99 -7.17 11.02
CA SER A 191 -11.45 -8.18 11.96
C SER A 191 -12.38 -7.60 13.03
N HIS A 192 -12.12 -6.39 13.51
CA HIS A 192 -13.00 -5.68 14.44
C HIS A 192 -14.31 -5.26 13.77
N GLU A 193 -14.23 -4.67 12.58
CA GLU A 193 -15.41 -4.33 11.77
C GLU A 193 -16.27 -5.56 11.46
N ALA A 194 -15.65 -6.72 11.19
CA ALA A 194 -16.36 -7.97 10.95
C ALA A 194 -17.19 -8.41 12.17
N ARG A 195 -16.65 -8.29 13.40
CA ARG A 195 -17.40 -8.57 14.63
C ARG A 195 -18.61 -7.65 14.75
N VAL A 196 -18.42 -6.34 14.54
CA VAL A 196 -19.52 -5.36 14.59
C VAL A 196 -20.58 -5.68 13.54
N ALA A 197 -20.20 -6.03 12.31
CA ALA A 197 -21.14 -6.41 11.26
C ALA A 197 -21.96 -7.65 11.64
N VAL A 198 -21.32 -8.71 12.16
CA VAL A 198 -21.99 -9.95 12.58
C VAL A 198 -22.94 -9.70 13.74
N GLU A 199 -22.52 -8.97 14.77
CA GLU A 199 -23.39 -8.61 15.90
C GLU A 199 -24.60 -7.79 15.41
N SER A 200 -24.40 -6.88 14.46
CA SER A 200 -25.49 -6.10 13.87
C SER A 200 -26.47 -6.97 13.06
N VAL A 201 -25.97 -7.99 12.34
CA VAL A 201 -26.79 -8.99 11.63
C VAL A 201 -27.65 -9.79 12.62
N LEU A 202 -27.08 -10.13 13.80
CA LEU A 202 -27.79 -10.85 14.86
C LEU A 202 -28.80 -9.96 15.64
N GLY A 203 -28.93 -8.68 15.28
CA GLY A 203 -29.84 -7.74 15.90
C GLY A 203 -29.30 -7.10 17.18
N HIS A 204 -28.03 -7.30 17.50
CA HIS A 204 -27.38 -6.64 18.64
C HIS A 204 -27.02 -5.18 18.29
N HIS A 205 -27.02 -4.31 19.29
CA HIS A 205 -26.55 -2.94 19.12
C HIS A 205 -25.01 -2.95 19.23
N ALA A 206 -24.35 -2.99 18.07
CA ALA A 206 -22.89 -2.94 17.96
C ALA A 206 -22.44 -1.79 17.06
N VAL A 207 -21.38 -1.10 17.47
CA VAL A 207 -20.79 0.03 16.73
C VAL A 207 -19.28 -0.09 16.66
N PHE A 208 -18.71 0.31 15.52
CA PHE A 208 -17.27 0.42 15.34
C PHE A 208 -16.80 1.78 15.85
N GLU A 209 -16.30 1.79 17.07
CA GLU A 209 -15.85 3.00 17.77
C GLU A 209 -14.52 2.70 18.52
N PRO A 210 -13.44 2.37 17.78
CA PRO A 210 -12.16 2.05 18.40
C PRO A 210 -11.53 3.31 19.01
N GLN A 211 -11.02 3.21 20.24
CA GLN A 211 -10.23 4.29 20.86
C GLN A 211 -8.87 4.46 20.18
N ALA A 212 -8.30 3.37 19.66
CA ALA A 212 -7.06 3.36 18.89
C ALA A 212 -7.04 2.18 17.92
N ILE A 213 -6.40 2.39 16.79
CA ILE A 213 -6.08 1.33 15.81
C ILE A 213 -4.55 1.25 15.74
N PRO A 214 -3.92 0.18 16.22
CA PRO A 214 -2.46 0.04 16.16
C PRO A 214 -1.96 0.04 14.72
N ALA A 215 -0.87 0.75 14.45
CA ALA A 215 -0.16 0.70 13.17
C ALA A 215 1.28 0.24 13.44
N VAL A 216 1.65 -0.92 12.92
CA VAL A 216 2.97 -1.54 13.13
C VAL A 216 3.66 -1.68 11.80
N VAL A 217 4.98 -1.44 11.75
CA VAL A 217 5.82 -1.64 10.57
C VAL A 217 6.89 -2.67 10.93
N PHE A 218 6.90 -3.79 10.20
CA PHE A 218 7.82 -4.92 10.44
C PHE A 218 9.05 -4.76 9.53
N THR A 219 10.16 -4.31 10.10
CA THR A 219 11.40 -4.01 9.36
C THR A 219 12.66 -4.64 9.97
N ASP A 220 12.48 -5.58 10.89
CA ASP A 220 13.58 -6.33 11.53
C ASP A 220 13.72 -7.73 10.93
#